data_219f25eb776fd8892aa6c739c2abe562
#
_entry.id   219f25eb776fd8892aa6c739c2abe562
#
_cell.length_a   1.000
_cell.length_b   1.000
_cell.length_c   1.000
_cell.angle_alpha   90.00
_cell.angle_beta   90.00
_cell.angle_gamma   90.00
#
_symmetry.space_group_name_H-M   'P 1'
#
loop_
_entity.id
_entity.type
_entity.pdbx_description
1 polymer ?
#
loop_
_entity_poly.entity_id
_entity_poly.type
_entity_poly.pdbx_seq_one_letter_code
_entity_poly.pdbx_strand_id
1 'polypeptide(L)'
;MEKIIIQTKRRTEFVDITGEIERILKSKNVKSGICYIFVPHTTCGLTINENADPSVRKDIIEKLEQLVPENDKYSHTEGNADAHIKSSIVGHSLTVFIENNSLQLGTWQGIYLCEFDGPRTRNVWLKILP
;
A
#
# COMPACT_ATOMS: atom_id res chain seq x y z
N MET A 1 -9.21 15.33 6.08
CA MET A 1 -8.70 14.02 5.66
C MET A 1 -9.01 13.81 4.19
N GLU A 2 -8.01 13.37 3.44
CA GLU A 2 -8.18 13.07 2.02
C GLU A 2 -8.37 11.58 1.81
N LYS A 3 -9.09 11.20 0.75
CA LYS A 3 -9.36 9.80 0.41
C LYS A 3 -9.02 9.55 -1.05
N ILE A 4 -8.34 8.44 -1.30
CA ILE A 4 -8.03 7.96 -2.64
C ILE A 4 -8.78 6.66 -2.85
N ILE A 5 -9.43 6.51 -4.00
CA ILE A 5 -10.12 5.27 -4.39
C ILE A 5 -9.26 4.58 -5.43
N ILE A 6 -8.89 3.33 -5.16
CA ILE A 6 -8.09 2.50 -6.06
C ILE A 6 -8.92 1.27 -6.45
N GLN A 7 -9.11 1.09 -7.74
CA GLN A 7 -9.74 -0.12 -8.27
C GLN A 7 -8.62 -1.11 -8.61
N THR A 8 -8.49 -2.17 -7.82
CA THR A 8 -7.49 -3.21 -8.10
C THR A 8 -7.99 -4.14 -9.19
N LYS A 9 -7.07 -4.81 -9.88
CA LYS A 9 -7.36 -5.58 -11.10
C LYS A 9 -7.07 -7.07 -10.95
N ARG A 10 -6.29 -7.45 -9.96
CA ARG A 10 -5.83 -8.84 -9.75
C ARG A 10 -6.07 -9.25 -8.31
N ARG A 11 -6.03 -10.56 -8.06
CA ARG A 11 -6.13 -11.06 -6.69
C ARG A 11 -4.97 -10.53 -5.84
N THR A 12 -3.76 -10.60 -6.38
CA THR A 12 -2.56 -10.10 -5.71
C THR A 12 -1.85 -9.14 -6.66
N GLU A 13 -1.61 -7.93 -6.19
CA GLU A 13 -0.81 -6.94 -6.91
C GLU A 13 -0.36 -5.83 -5.97
N PHE A 14 0.77 -5.23 -6.28
CA PHE A 14 1.25 -4.03 -5.60
C PHE A 14 1.04 -2.84 -6.54
N VAL A 15 0.13 -1.96 -6.17
CA VAL A 15 -0.21 -0.78 -6.97
C VAL A 15 0.58 0.41 -6.44
N ASP A 16 1.41 1.01 -7.30
CA ASP A 16 2.16 2.22 -6.95
C ASP A 16 1.19 3.40 -6.86
N ILE A 17 1.03 3.96 -5.67
CA ILE A 17 0.12 5.08 -5.41
C ILE A 17 0.88 6.38 -5.11
N THR A 18 2.18 6.41 -5.31
CA THR A 18 3.02 7.58 -5.01
C THR A 18 2.53 8.82 -5.75
N GLY A 19 2.21 8.67 -7.05
CA GLY A 19 1.74 9.78 -7.88
C GLY A 19 0.44 10.40 -7.42
N GLU A 20 -0.50 9.59 -6.99
CA GLU A 20 -1.80 10.06 -6.46
C GLU A 20 -1.60 10.86 -5.18
N ILE A 21 -0.73 10.39 -4.29
CA ILE A 21 -0.43 11.07 -3.03
C ILE A 21 0.28 12.39 -3.31
N GLU A 22 1.27 12.39 -4.20
CA GLU A 22 1.99 13.62 -4.57
C GLU A 22 1.06 14.68 -5.18
N ARG A 23 0.08 14.26 -5.98
CA ARG A 23 -0.90 15.17 -6.56
C ARG A 23 -1.73 15.88 -5.49
N ILE A 24 -2.21 15.13 -4.52
CA ILE A 24 -2.98 15.68 -3.39
C ILE A 24 -2.11 16.64 -2.58
N LEU A 25 -0.90 16.24 -2.29
CA LEU A 25 0.04 17.05 -1.52
C LEU A 25 0.29 18.40 -2.20
N LYS A 26 0.53 18.40 -3.50
CA LYS A 26 0.78 19.62 -4.27
C LYS A 26 -0.46 20.51 -4.31
N SER A 27 -1.66 19.93 -4.39
CA SER A 27 -2.90 20.71 -4.35
C SER A 27 -3.11 21.42 -3.02
N LYS A 28 -2.58 20.87 -1.93
CA LYS A 28 -2.66 21.45 -0.59
C LYS A 28 -1.56 22.48 -0.31
N ASN A 29 -0.52 22.50 -1.10
CA ASN A 29 0.64 23.40 -0.97
C ASN A 29 1.23 23.37 0.44
N VAL A 30 1.54 22.18 0.94
CA VAL A 30 2.13 21.99 2.26
C VAL A 30 3.65 22.03 2.14
N LYS A 31 4.29 23.04 2.73
CA LYS A 31 5.74 23.21 2.62
C LYS A 31 6.49 22.17 3.44
N SER A 32 6.07 21.94 4.67
CA SER A 32 6.71 21.00 5.59
C SER A 32 5.65 20.35 6.46
N GLY A 33 5.85 19.09 6.82
CA GLY A 33 4.90 18.40 7.68
C GLY A 33 5.04 16.88 7.62
N ILE A 34 3.95 16.21 7.94
CA ILE A 34 3.89 14.75 8.00
C ILE A 34 2.66 14.28 7.22
N CYS A 35 2.87 13.28 6.38
CA CYS A 35 1.79 12.58 5.68
C CYS A 35 1.59 11.21 6.34
N TYR A 36 0.41 11.00 6.92
CA TYR A 36 -0.02 9.69 7.40
C TYR A 36 -0.87 9.04 6.32
N ILE A 37 -0.61 7.78 6.03
CA ILE A 37 -1.31 6.99 5.01
C ILE A 37 -1.87 5.75 5.69
N PHE A 38 -3.14 5.47 5.47
CA PHE A 38 -3.83 4.37 6.16
C PHE A 38 -4.82 3.68 5.21
N VAL A 39 -4.91 2.34 5.30
CA VAL A 39 -5.93 1.57 4.57
C VAL A 39 -6.92 0.94 5.56
N PRO A 40 -8.23 1.24 5.41
CA PRO A 40 -9.26 0.72 6.30
C PRO A 40 -9.79 -0.64 5.81
N HIS A 41 -8.89 -1.58 5.59
CA HIS A 41 -9.23 -2.91 5.05
C HIS A 41 -8.45 -4.00 5.77
N THR A 42 -8.96 -5.25 5.70
CA THR A 42 -8.36 -6.39 6.37
C THR A 42 -7.61 -7.34 5.42
N THR A 43 -7.73 -7.14 4.11
CA THR A 43 -7.12 -8.02 3.10
C THR A 43 -6.24 -7.28 2.11
N CYS A 44 -5.80 -6.08 2.47
CA CYS A 44 -4.76 -5.34 1.77
C CYS A 44 -3.94 -4.55 2.78
N GLY A 45 -2.78 -4.06 2.37
CA GLY A 45 -1.89 -3.30 3.23
C GLY A 45 -1.14 -2.23 2.46
N LEU A 46 -0.19 -1.60 3.15
CA LEU A 46 0.67 -0.55 2.58
C LEU A 46 2.13 -0.89 2.84
N THR A 47 2.97 -0.63 1.85
CA THR A 47 4.42 -0.75 2.05
C THR A 47 5.17 0.31 1.24
N ILE A 48 6.42 0.53 1.62
CA ILE A 48 7.36 1.36 0.88
C ILE A 48 8.51 0.46 0.47
N ASN A 49 8.76 0.38 -0.83
CA ASN A 49 9.90 -0.36 -1.36
C ASN A 49 10.24 0.16 -2.76
N GLU A 50 11.17 -0.51 -3.42
CA GLU A 50 11.67 -0.05 -4.71
C GLU A 50 10.59 -0.05 -5.79
N ASN A 51 10.53 1.04 -6.55
CA ASN A 51 9.60 1.18 -7.66
C ASN A 51 10.27 1.32 -9.04
N ALA A 52 11.60 1.26 -9.09
CA ALA A 52 12.33 1.36 -10.37
C ALA A 52 12.49 0.01 -11.06
N ASP A 53 12.84 -1.04 -10.31
CA ASP A 53 13.04 -2.39 -10.84
C ASP A 53 11.82 -3.27 -10.52
N PRO A 54 11.02 -3.65 -11.53
CA PRO A 54 9.83 -4.47 -11.30
C PRO A 54 10.14 -5.86 -10.73
N SER A 55 11.37 -6.36 -10.85
CA SER A 55 11.74 -7.66 -10.31
C SER A 55 11.71 -7.69 -8.79
N VAL A 56 11.98 -6.56 -8.13
CA VAL A 56 11.92 -6.47 -6.66
C VAL A 56 10.49 -6.70 -6.19
N ARG A 57 9.53 -6.01 -6.78
CA ARG A 57 8.10 -6.19 -6.46
C ARG A 57 7.64 -7.62 -6.72
N LYS A 58 8.05 -8.19 -7.84
CA LYS A 58 7.73 -9.57 -8.19
C LYS A 58 8.27 -10.55 -7.14
N ASP A 59 9.52 -10.36 -6.71
CA ASP A 59 10.14 -11.22 -5.70
C ASP A 59 9.42 -11.14 -4.35
N ILE A 60 9.01 -9.93 -3.95
CA ILE A 60 8.27 -9.75 -2.70
C ILE A 60 6.93 -10.51 -2.76
N ILE A 61 6.19 -10.34 -3.84
CA ILE A 61 4.89 -11.03 -4.03
C ILE A 61 5.06 -12.54 -4.01
N GLU A 62 6.02 -13.06 -4.76
CA GLU A 62 6.27 -14.50 -4.85
C GLU A 62 6.70 -15.08 -3.50
N LYS A 63 7.56 -14.39 -2.77
CA LYS A 63 8.01 -14.86 -1.47
C LYS A 63 6.89 -14.84 -0.44
N LEU A 64 6.06 -13.82 -0.44
CA LEU A 64 4.89 -13.77 0.44
C LEU A 64 3.94 -14.93 0.14
N GLU A 65 3.74 -15.27 -1.13
CA GLU A 65 2.89 -16.40 -1.51
C GLU A 65 3.47 -17.74 -1.03
N GLN A 66 4.79 -17.89 -1.06
CA GLN A 66 5.44 -19.09 -0.53
C GLN A 66 5.33 -19.19 1.00
N LEU A 67 5.49 -18.06 1.70
CA LEU A 67 5.44 -18.01 3.16
C LEU A 67 4.01 -18.21 3.69
N VAL A 68 3.02 -17.66 2.99
CA VAL A 68 1.61 -17.71 3.37
C VAL A 68 0.80 -18.09 2.14
N PRO A 69 0.75 -19.37 1.79
CA PRO A 69 0.06 -19.79 0.56
C PRO A 69 -1.46 -19.62 0.68
N GLU A 70 -2.11 -19.43 -0.47
CA GLU A 70 -3.56 -19.32 -0.55
C GLU A 70 -4.25 -20.59 -0.06
N ASN A 71 -3.71 -21.74 -0.46
CA ASN A 71 -4.26 -23.05 -0.10
C ASN A 71 -3.42 -23.68 1.00
N ASP A 72 -3.94 -23.64 2.21
CA ASP A 72 -3.34 -24.25 3.38
C ASP A 72 -4.45 -24.57 4.38
N LYS A 73 -4.08 -25.11 5.53
CA LYS A 73 -5.02 -25.44 6.61
C LYS A 73 -5.31 -24.19 7.44
N TYR A 74 -6.37 -23.49 7.07
CA TYR A 74 -6.83 -22.31 7.79
C TYR A 74 -8.19 -22.59 8.45
N SER A 75 -8.44 -21.94 9.59
CA SER A 75 -9.75 -21.99 10.25
C SER A 75 -10.79 -21.15 9.51
N HIS A 76 -10.36 -20.05 8.90
CA HIS A 76 -11.23 -19.20 8.11
C HIS A 76 -11.57 -19.88 6.78
N THR A 77 -12.86 -19.93 6.43
CA THR A 77 -13.34 -20.78 5.34
C THR A 77 -13.71 -20.07 4.05
N GLU A 78 -13.54 -18.75 3.98
CA GLU A 78 -13.91 -17.96 2.79
C GLU A 78 -12.88 -17.98 1.66
N GLY A 79 -11.75 -18.66 1.84
CA GLY A 79 -10.71 -18.78 0.81
C GLY A 79 -9.73 -17.63 0.77
N ASN A 80 -9.76 -16.72 1.74
CA ASN A 80 -8.90 -15.54 1.78
C ASN A 80 -8.13 -15.38 3.11
N ALA A 81 -7.96 -16.47 3.86
CA ALA A 81 -7.22 -16.44 5.13
C ALA A 81 -5.79 -15.93 4.93
N ASP A 82 -5.14 -16.33 3.84
CA ASP A 82 -3.80 -15.86 3.50
C ASP A 82 -3.75 -14.35 3.31
N ALA A 83 -4.78 -13.77 2.72
CA ALA A 83 -4.84 -12.33 2.50
C ALA A 83 -4.91 -11.56 3.83
N HIS A 84 -5.67 -12.05 4.81
CA HIS A 84 -5.72 -11.48 6.15
C HIS A 84 -4.35 -11.54 6.84
N ILE A 85 -3.66 -12.65 6.70
CA ILE A 85 -2.34 -12.85 7.31
C ILE A 85 -1.30 -11.95 6.62
N LYS A 86 -1.29 -11.92 5.30
CA LYS A 86 -0.36 -11.08 4.52
C LYS A 86 -0.54 -9.61 4.84
N SER A 87 -1.79 -9.14 4.92
CA SER A 87 -2.05 -7.74 5.25
C SER A 87 -1.59 -7.40 6.66
N SER A 88 -1.70 -8.33 7.59
CA SER A 88 -1.20 -8.16 8.97
C SER A 88 0.33 -8.08 9.02
N ILE A 89 1.01 -8.86 8.18
CA ILE A 89 2.48 -8.83 8.09
C ILE A 89 2.95 -7.52 7.48
N VAL A 90 2.33 -7.09 6.38
CA VAL A 90 2.73 -5.88 5.66
C VAL A 90 2.37 -4.61 6.45
N GLY A 91 1.20 -4.59 7.05
CA GLY A 91 0.73 -3.45 7.85
C GLY A 91 -0.23 -2.55 7.10
N HIS A 92 -0.87 -1.64 7.85
CA HIS A 92 -1.99 -0.83 7.38
C HIS A 92 -1.71 0.66 7.32
N SER A 93 -0.55 1.12 7.79
CA SER A 93 -0.26 2.55 7.85
C SER A 93 1.20 2.83 7.57
N LEU A 94 1.44 4.02 7.03
CA LEU A 94 2.78 4.53 6.76
C LEU A 94 2.84 5.99 7.19
N THR A 95 4.06 6.43 7.52
CA THR A 95 4.35 7.83 7.82
C THR A 95 5.48 8.29 6.91
N VAL A 96 5.27 9.40 6.20
CA VAL A 96 6.28 9.98 5.31
C VAL A 96 6.40 11.46 5.61
N PHE A 97 7.62 11.98 5.72
CA PHE A 97 7.87 13.40 5.92
C PHE A 97 7.60 14.19 4.65
N ILE A 98 7.19 15.44 4.82
CA ILE A 98 6.97 16.39 3.75
C ILE A 98 7.97 17.53 3.93
N GLU A 99 8.72 17.82 2.87
CA GLU A 99 9.58 19.00 2.80
C GLU A 99 9.49 19.59 1.40
N ASN A 100 9.48 20.90 1.30
CA ASN A 100 9.38 21.60 0.01
C ASN A 100 8.21 21.11 -0.84
N ASN A 101 7.05 20.87 -0.19
CA ASN A 101 5.81 20.42 -0.83
C ASN A 101 5.97 19.07 -1.55
N SER A 102 6.87 18.21 -1.06
CA SER A 102 7.13 16.88 -1.64
C SER A 102 7.31 15.84 -0.54
N LEU A 103 6.92 14.61 -0.86
CA LEU A 103 7.20 13.47 0.01
C LEU A 103 8.71 13.21 0.04
N GLN A 104 9.23 13.01 1.23
CA GLN A 104 10.65 12.71 1.42
C GLN A 104 10.88 11.21 1.36
N LEU A 105 10.99 10.71 0.14
CA LEU A 105 11.30 9.31 -0.15
C LEU A 105 12.74 9.19 -0.64
N GLY A 106 13.36 8.04 -0.36
CA GLY A 106 14.64 7.70 -0.96
C GLY A 106 14.49 7.56 -2.48
N THR A 107 15.62 7.62 -3.19
CA THR A 107 15.65 7.61 -4.66
C THR A 107 14.86 6.46 -5.29
N TRP A 108 14.89 5.30 -4.65
CA TRP A 108 14.27 4.07 -5.18
C TRP A 108 12.92 3.75 -4.55
N GLN A 109 12.47 4.51 -3.55
CA GLN A 109 11.25 4.21 -2.80
C GLN A 109 10.00 4.69 -3.53
N GLY A 110 8.99 3.82 -3.53
CA GLY A 110 7.62 4.15 -3.89
C GLY A 110 6.67 3.63 -2.84
N ILE A 111 5.48 4.18 -2.80
CA ILE A 111 4.41 3.78 -1.88
C ILE A 111 3.47 2.85 -2.62
N TYR A 112 3.24 1.67 -2.06
CA TYR A 112 2.39 0.65 -2.66
C TYR A 112 1.18 0.33 -1.82
N LEU A 113 0.02 0.24 -2.48
CA LEU A 113 -1.12 -0.49 -1.99
C LEU A 113 -0.90 -1.97 -2.33
N CYS A 114 -0.82 -2.81 -1.30
CA CYS A 114 -0.58 -4.24 -1.45
C CYS A 114 -1.92 -4.97 -1.41
N GLU A 115 -2.44 -5.37 -2.57
CA GLU A 115 -3.69 -6.11 -2.70
C GLU A 115 -3.43 -7.60 -2.54
N PHE A 116 -4.19 -8.26 -1.67
CA PHE A 116 -4.07 -9.71 -1.46
C PHE A 116 -5.38 -10.47 -1.72
N ASP A 117 -6.47 -9.77 -1.99
CA ASP A 117 -7.81 -10.37 -2.14
C ASP A 117 -8.65 -9.61 -3.18
N GLY A 118 -8.01 -9.22 -4.27
CA GLY A 118 -8.68 -8.49 -5.35
C GLY A 118 -9.28 -9.41 -6.41
N PRO A 119 -9.85 -8.81 -7.45
CA PRO A 119 -10.03 -7.36 -7.65
C PRO A 119 -11.12 -6.77 -6.75
N ARG A 120 -10.85 -5.59 -6.21
CA ARG A 120 -11.79 -4.87 -5.34
C ARG A 120 -11.62 -3.35 -5.48
N THR A 121 -12.60 -2.62 -5.03
CA THR A 121 -12.47 -1.18 -4.79
C THR A 121 -11.88 -0.98 -3.41
N ARG A 122 -10.72 -0.31 -3.35
CA ARG A 122 -10.02 -0.04 -2.10
C ARG A 122 -9.98 1.45 -1.82
N ASN A 123 -9.98 1.80 -0.53
CA ASN A 123 -9.82 3.17 -0.06
C ASN A 123 -8.45 3.32 0.58
N VAL A 124 -7.80 4.44 0.32
CA VAL A 124 -6.57 4.85 1.01
C VAL A 124 -6.83 6.21 1.61
N TRP A 125 -6.62 6.35 2.90
CA TRP A 125 -6.86 7.60 3.61
C TRP A 125 -5.56 8.31 3.87
N LEU A 126 -5.56 9.64 3.68
CA LEU A 126 -4.42 10.50 3.94
C LEU A 126 -4.78 11.52 5.00
N LYS A 127 -3.87 11.72 5.96
CA LYS A 127 -3.94 12.83 6.90
C LYS A 127 -2.62 13.58 6.79
N ILE A 128 -2.71 14.86 6.43
CA ILE A 128 -1.54 15.72 6.28
C ILE A 128 -1.52 16.70 7.45
N LEU A 129 -0.45 16.68 8.22
CA LEU A 129 -0.20 17.61 9.32
C LEU A 129 0.92 18.56 8.89
N PRO A 130 0.62 19.86 8.71
CA PRO A 130 1.62 20.85 8.37
C PRO A 130 2.61 21.11 9.50
#